data_f9a6e7a83054acbe41942de1bdcf2af8
#
_entry.id   f9a6e7a83054acbe41942de1bdcf2af8
#
_cell.length_a   1.000
_cell.length_b   1.000
_cell.length_c   1.000
_cell.angle_alpha   90.00
_cell.angle_beta   90.00
_cell.angle_gamma   90.00
#
_symmetry.space_group_name_H-M   'P 1'
#
loop_
_entity.id
_entity.type
_entity.pdbx_description
1 polymer ?
#
loop_
_entity_poly.entity_id
_entity_poly.type
_entity_poly.pdbx_seq_one_letter_code
_entity_poly.pdbx_strand_id
1 'polypeptide(L)'
;MRNTPAHAPPSLIQRGARLLLTALVLLLTTANAQADVILHAFNWPYATVEARAKQIADAGYRKVLVAPAYRSEGSAWWARYQPQDIRLIDNPLGDTAAFKKMVQALANNGVETYADIVFNHMANEAATRSDLNYPGSVVLSQYAADPGRYDSLRLFGTLQSNFLSASDFGPAQCISNYNDAYQVRNYRICGGGSDPGLPDLVGNDWVVQQQRAYLQALKSIGVTGFRVDAAKHMTFDHLNRVFDAGIRSGVYVFGEVITGGGTGNGDYDQFLAPYLQSTPHAAYDFPLFNAVRNAFAIGASMQQLVDPAASGQALPGNRAVTFAVTHDIPNNAGFRYAILDPVDETLAYAYLIGRNGGMPMIYTDNNESGDNRWVNAYLREDLRRMIGFHNGVQGTDMQVLSSSSCHILFRRGSLGIVGINKCGNPVTTTVGMNNSVLYWNTDYVDALGSGNVVRISSSSYTFTLPARGARMWRR
;
A
#
# COMPACT_ATOMS: atom_id res chain seq x y z
N MET A 1 -45.02 28.43 58.10
CA MET A 1 -45.28 28.67 56.69
C MET A 1 -43.93 28.93 56.02
N ARG A 2 -43.35 27.95 55.27
CA ARG A 2 -42.10 28.14 54.61
C ARG A 2 -42.39 28.27 53.11
N ASN A 3 -42.03 29.36 52.50
CA ASN A 3 -42.14 29.61 51.05
C ASN A 3 -41.00 28.88 50.30
N THR A 4 -41.38 28.08 49.40
CA THR A 4 -40.46 27.47 48.35
C THR A 4 -40.45 28.40 47.13
N PRO A 5 -39.28 28.74 46.55
CA PRO A 5 -39.24 29.55 45.33
C PRO A 5 -39.47 28.66 44.11
N ALA A 6 -40.29 29.14 43.18
CA ALA A 6 -40.59 28.55 41.90
C ALA A 6 -39.40 28.66 40.92
N HIS A 7 -38.99 27.56 40.28
CA HIS A 7 -38.00 27.56 39.22
C HIS A 7 -38.62 28.09 37.92
N ALA A 8 -38.00 29.10 37.33
CA ALA A 8 -38.34 29.62 36.01
C ALA A 8 -37.87 28.65 34.90
N PRO A 9 -38.60 28.51 33.79
CA PRO A 9 -38.20 27.65 32.66
C PRO A 9 -37.02 28.25 31.90
N PRO A 10 -36.11 27.39 31.34
CA PRO A 10 -34.94 27.88 30.61
C PRO A 10 -35.33 28.62 29.32
N SER A 11 -34.59 29.67 29.02
CA SER A 11 -34.83 30.59 27.89
C SER A 11 -34.69 29.89 26.51
N LEU A 12 -35.43 30.39 25.53
CA LEU A 12 -35.42 29.92 24.11
C LEU A 12 -34.01 29.89 23.48
N ILE A 13 -33.06 30.68 23.97
CA ILE A 13 -31.67 30.75 23.55
C ILE A 13 -30.89 29.45 23.91
N GLN A 14 -31.19 28.84 25.07
CA GLN A 14 -30.51 27.59 25.47
C GLN A 14 -31.02 26.37 24.69
N ARG A 15 -32.25 26.40 24.13
CA ARG A 15 -32.76 25.34 23.30
C ARG A 15 -32.17 25.40 21.86
N GLY A 16 -31.92 26.60 21.34
CA GLY A 16 -31.27 26.80 20.03
C GLY A 16 -29.80 26.35 20.01
N ALA A 17 -29.05 26.62 21.11
CA ALA A 17 -27.65 26.21 21.20
C ALA A 17 -27.46 24.69 21.31
N ARG A 18 -28.38 23.97 21.99
CA ARG A 18 -28.33 22.51 22.06
C ARG A 18 -28.70 21.83 20.74
N LEU A 19 -29.65 22.39 19.99
CA LEU A 19 -30.02 21.88 18.64
C LEU A 19 -28.94 22.16 17.61
N LEU A 20 -28.23 23.28 17.70
CA LEU A 20 -27.09 23.59 16.84
C LEU A 20 -25.85 22.71 17.14
N LEU A 21 -25.57 22.40 18.39
CA LEU A 21 -24.49 21.49 18.77
C LEU A 21 -24.79 20.05 18.33
N THR A 22 -26.06 19.60 18.43
CA THR A 22 -26.44 18.24 17.97
C THR A 22 -26.42 18.12 16.44
N ALA A 23 -26.77 19.19 15.72
CA ALA A 23 -26.67 19.20 14.25
C ALA A 23 -25.21 19.27 13.77
N LEU A 24 -24.32 19.98 14.49
CA LEU A 24 -22.89 20.06 14.16
C LEU A 24 -22.14 18.76 14.44
N VAL A 25 -22.53 17.99 15.45
CA VAL A 25 -21.95 16.66 15.74
C VAL A 25 -22.44 15.60 14.77
N LEU A 26 -23.65 15.71 14.20
CA LEU A 26 -24.12 14.78 13.15
C LEU A 26 -23.53 15.07 11.76
N LEU A 27 -23.00 16.26 11.50
CA LEU A 27 -22.35 16.61 10.25
C LEU A 27 -20.87 16.17 10.19
N LEU A 28 -20.28 15.71 11.30
CA LEU A 28 -18.89 15.27 11.38
C LEU A 28 -18.69 13.74 11.24
N THR A 29 -19.74 12.97 10.98
CA THR A 29 -19.66 11.49 10.91
C THR A 29 -19.98 10.88 9.54
N THR A 30 -20.10 11.66 8.49
CA THR A 30 -19.93 11.11 7.15
C THR A 30 -18.45 11.21 6.80
N ALA A 31 -17.61 10.37 7.39
CA ALA A 31 -16.39 9.97 6.72
C ALA A 31 -16.85 9.39 5.39
N ASN A 32 -16.78 10.18 4.32
CA ASN A 32 -16.92 9.66 2.97
C ASN A 32 -15.99 8.46 2.90
N ALA A 33 -16.54 7.27 2.70
CA ALA A 33 -15.77 6.10 2.34
C ALA A 33 -15.12 6.43 0.98
N GLN A 34 -13.94 7.06 1.07
CA GLN A 34 -13.22 7.53 -0.11
C GLN A 34 -12.56 6.31 -0.74
N ALA A 35 -12.70 6.16 -2.04
CA ALA A 35 -11.99 5.15 -2.80
C ALA A 35 -10.52 5.08 -2.36
N ASP A 36 -10.02 3.88 -2.12
CA ASP A 36 -8.71 3.70 -1.47
C ASP A 36 -7.73 2.83 -2.29
N VAL A 37 -8.07 2.49 -3.55
CA VAL A 37 -7.18 1.69 -4.40
C VAL A 37 -5.93 2.47 -4.76
N ILE A 38 -4.77 1.87 -4.46
CA ILE A 38 -3.44 2.40 -4.78
C ILE A 38 -3.03 1.94 -6.18
N LEU A 39 -2.58 2.86 -7.02
CA LEU A 39 -1.76 2.56 -8.18
C LEU A 39 -0.30 2.55 -7.76
N HIS A 40 0.40 1.43 -7.88
CA HIS A 40 1.85 1.39 -7.77
C HIS A 40 2.46 1.70 -9.16
N ALA A 41 2.80 2.97 -9.39
CA ALA A 41 3.44 3.46 -10.62
C ALA A 41 4.95 3.20 -10.55
N PHE A 42 5.33 1.91 -10.64
CA PHE A 42 6.70 1.48 -10.39
C PHE A 42 7.66 2.01 -11.47
N ASN A 43 8.70 2.69 -11.02
CA ASN A 43 9.78 3.26 -11.82
C ASN A 43 9.30 4.18 -12.97
N TRP A 44 8.14 4.80 -12.82
CA TRP A 44 7.66 5.79 -13.78
C TRP A 44 8.34 7.14 -13.55
N PRO A 45 8.85 7.80 -14.62
CA PRO A 45 9.29 9.19 -14.52
C PRO A 45 8.18 10.09 -13.96
N TYR A 46 8.54 11.06 -13.12
CA TYR A 46 7.57 11.99 -12.50
C TYR A 46 6.74 12.74 -13.54
N ALA A 47 7.37 13.14 -14.65
CA ALA A 47 6.66 13.77 -15.77
C ALA A 47 5.64 12.84 -16.43
N THR A 48 5.87 11.52 -16.43
CA THR A 48 4.91 10.53 -16.93
C THR A 48 3.70 10.42 -16.01
N VAL A 49 3.92 10.38 -14.70
CA VAL A 49 2.83 10.37 -13.71
C VAL A 49 2.03 11.67 -13.78
N GLU A 50 2.71 12.82 -13.88
CA GLU A 50 2.09 14.15 -14.07
C GLU A 50 1.15 14.14 -15.29
N ALA A 51 1.67 13.74 -16.45
CA ALA A 51 0.90 13.72 -17.70
C ALA A 51 -0.31 12.76 -17.65
N ARG A 52 -0.24 11.70 -16.84
CA ARG A 52 -1.29 10.69 -16.70
C ARG A 52 -2.22 10.93 -15.50
N ALA A 53 -2.03 11.99 -14.72
CA ALA A 53 -2.78 12.21 -13.47
C ALA A 53 -4.31 12.18 -13.67
N LYS A 54 -4.84 12.83 -14.72
CA LYS A 54 -6.28 12.74 -15.05
C LYS A 54 -6.70 11.33 -15.42
N GLN A 55 -5.93 10.63 -16.24
CA GLN A 55 -6.23 9.26 -16.67
C GLN A 55 -6.26 8.27 -15.50
N ILE A 56 -5.33 8.45 -14.53
CA ILE A 56 -5.28 7.68 -13.28
C ILE A 56 -6.56 7.92 -12.47
N ALA A 57 -6.96 9.17 -12.29
CA ALA A 57 -8.19 9.54 -11.58
C ALA A 57 -9.45 8.96 -12.27
N ASP A 58 -9.53 9.08 -13.61
CA ASP A 58 -10.65 8.55 -14.42
C ASP A 58 -10.72 7.01 -14.37
N ALA A 59 -9.59 6.34 -14.21
CA ALA A 59 -9.53 4.89 -14.00
C ALA A 59 -10.03 4.44 -12.61
N GLY A 60 -10.29 5.39 -11.70
CA GLY A 60 -10.87 5.14 -10.38
C GLY A 60 -9.85 5.08 -9.23
N TYR A 61 -8.55 5.20 -9.51
CA TYR A 61 -7.53 5.28 -8.46
C TYR A 61 -7.63 6.59 -7.68
N ARG A 62 -7.32 6.53 -6.40
CA ARG A 62 -7.27 7.72 -5.53
C ARG A 62 -5.94 7.90 -4.83
N LYS A 63 -5.02 6.97 -5.00
CA LYS A 63 -3.67 7.00 -4.46
C LYS A 63 -2.68 6.50 -5.50
N VAL A 64 -1.51 7.12 -5.57
CA VAL A 64 -0.39 6.66 -6.43
C VAL A 64 0.85 6.51 -5.57
N LEU A 65 1.41 5.31 -5.53
CA LEU A 65 2.72 5.04 -4.95
C LEU A 65 3.78 5.21 -6.02
N VAL A 66 4.73 6.10 -5.80
CA VAL A 66 5.88 6.37 -6.67
C VAL A 66 7.18 5.87 -6.07
N ALA A 67 8.15 5.58 -6.92
CA ALA A 67 9.49 5.14 -6.51
C ALA A 67 10.18 6.18 -5.61
N PRO A 68 11.25 5.78 -4.85
CA PRO A 68 11.94 6.65 -3.92
C PRO A 68 12.41 7.98 -4.51
N ALA A 69 12.12 9.08 -3.81
CA ALA A 69 12.28 10.45 -4.29
C ALA A 69 13.45 11.16 -3.59
N TYR A 70 14.68 10.80 -3.93
CA TYR A 70 15.91 11.41 -3.44
C TYR A 70 16.99 11.35 -4.54
N ARG A 71 18.20 11.80 -4.21
CA ARG A 71 19.34 11.62 -5.11
C ARG A 71 19.78 10.16 -5.13
N SER A 72 19.76 9.57 -6.31
CA SER A 72 20.32 8.25 -6.60
C SER A 72 20.77 8.16 -8.06
N GLU A 73 21.79 7.37 -8.33
CA GLU A 73 22.36 7.20 -9.66
C GLU A 73 22.06 5.79 -10.21
N GLY A 74 22.39 5.60 -11.49
CA GLY A 74 22.18 4.33 -12.20
C GLY A 74 20.81 4.20 -12.84
N SER A 75 20.76 3.48 -13.96
CA SER A 75 19.54 3.27 -14.76
C SER A 75 18.71 2.07 -14.31
N ALA A 76 19.31 1.11 -13.58
CA ALA A 76 18.61 -0.06 -13.09
C ALA A 76 17.54 0.32 -12.07
N TRP A 77 16.39 -0.37 -12.09
CA TRP A 77 15.29 -0.08 -11.18
C TRP A 77 15.69 -0.14 -9.70
N TRP A 78 16.51 -1.13 -9.31
CA TRP A 78 16.98 -1.31 -7.94
C TRP A 78 17.91 -0.18 -7.47
N ALA A 79 18.52 0.59 -8.38
CA ALA A 79 19.33 1.74 -8.01
C ALA A 79 18.49 2.86 -7.36
N ARG A 80 17.16 2.86 -7.55
CA ARG A 80 16.24 3.76 -6.80
C ARG A 80 16.20 3.43 -5.32
N TYR A 81 16.58 2.22 -4.91
CA TYR A 81 16.64 1.79 -3.52
C TYR A 81 18.05 1.95 -2.90
N GLN A 82 18.91 2.73 -3.55
CA GLN A 82 20.25 3.06 -3.06
C GLN A 82 20.39 4.59 -2.91
N PRO A 83 19.93 5.18 -1.78
CA PRO A 83 20.01 6.61 -1.55
C PRO A 83 21.46 7.09 -1.40
N GLN A 84 21.83 8.15 -2.13
CA GLN A 84 23.09 8.85 -1.98
C GLN A 84 22.92 10.11 -1.11
N ASP A 85 21.82 10.85 -1.32
CA ASP A 85 21.50 12.05 -0.56
C ASP A 85 19.98 12.25 -0.50
N ILE A 86 19.41 12.28 0.69
CA ILE A 86 17.98 12.50 0.89
C ILE A 86 17.60 13.99 0.98
N ARG A 87 18.57 14.90 0.93
CA ARG A 87 18.34 16.35 1.07
C ARG A 87 17.83 17.01 -0.21
N LEU A 88 17.81 16.29 -1.33
CA LEU A 88 17.29 16.76 -2.62
C LEU A 88 16.74 15.58 -3.42
N ILE A 89 15.92 15.87 -4.44
CA ILE A 89 15.50 14.88 -5.44
C ILE A 89 16.28 15.17 -6.73
N ASP A 90 17.10 14.22 -7.16
CA ASP A 90 17.87 14.25 -8.41
C ASP A 90 18.20 12.80 -8.81
N ASN A 91 17.38 12.20 -9.65
CA ASN A 91 17.50 10.81 -10.08
C ASN A 91 16.97 10.63 -11.51
N PRO A 92 17.15 9.47 -12.17
CA PRO A 92 16.65 9.22 -13.53
C PRO A 92 15.15 9.39 -13.75
N LEU A 93 14.33 9.41 -12.69
CA LEU A 93 12.89 9.64 -12.82
C LEU A 93 12.51 11.12 -12.83
N GLY A 94 13.45 11.99 -12.44
CA GLY A 94 13.29 13.44 -12.41
C GLY A 94 13.92 14.10 -11.18
N ASP A 95 13.69 15.38 -11.08
CA ASP A 95 14.21 16.25 -10.02
C ASP A 95 13.10 16.74 -9.07
N THR A 96 13.50 17.54 -8.09
CA THR A 96 12.58 18.16 -7.12
C THR A 96 11.48 18.97 -7.78
N ALA A 97 11.77 19.67 -8.89
CA ALA A 97 10.77 20.48 -9.59
C ALA A 97 9.74 19.60 -10.31
N ALA A 98 10.20 18.55 -10.98
CA ALA A 98 9.32 17.57 -11.63
C ALA A 98 8.47 16.83 -10.61
N PHE A 99 9.03 16.44 -9.45
CA PHE A 99 8.30 15.79 -8.38
C PHE A 99 7.18 16.69 -7.82
N LYS A 100 7.46 17.97 -7.56
CA LYS A 100 6.44 18.94 -7.12
C LYS A 100 5.30 19.09 -8.11
N LYS A 101 5.60 19.18 -9.43
CA LYS A 101 4.60 19.27 -10.48
C LYS A 101 3.71 18.02 -10.53
N MET A 102 4.32 16.85 -10.44
CA MET A 102 3.60 15.58 -10.36
C MET A 102 2.62 15.53 -9.18
N VAL A 103 3.08 15.86 -7.97
CA VAL A 103 2.22 15.88 -6.77
C VAL A 103 1.06 16.85 -6.94
N GLN A 104 1.33 18.05 -7.46
CA GLN A 104 0.29 19.04 -7.73
C GLN A 104 -0.72 18.56 -8.79
N ALA A 105 -0.26 17.91 -9.86
CA ALA A 105 -1.13 17.39 -10.91
C ALA A 105 -2.04 16.26 -10.38
N LEU A 106 -1.50 15.36 -9.55
CA LEU A 106 -2.29 14.32 -8.88
C LEU A 106 -3.35 14.95 -7.96
N ALA A 107 -2.94 15.89 -7.10
CA ALA A 107 -3.84 16.58 -6.17
C ALA A 107 -4.97 17.33 -6.89
N ASN A 108 -4.68 18.00 -8.02
CA ASN A 108 -5.67 18.69 -8.85
C ASN A 108 -6.71 17.72 -9.44
N ASN A 109 -6.41 16.44 -9.53
CA ASN A 109 -7.31 15.39 -9.98
C ASN A 109 -7.91 14.55 -8.84
N GLY A 110 -7.74 14.95 -7.58
CA GLY A 110 -8.25 14.25 -6.41
C GLY A 110 -7.54 12.91 -6.14
N VAL A 111 -6.26 12.83 -6.49
CA VAL A 111 -5.40 11.66 -6.26
C VAL A 111 -4.29 12.02 -5.29
N GLU A 112 -4.15 11.24 -4.24
CA GLU A 112 -3.12 11.37 -3.23
C GLU A 112 -1.78 10.81 -3.73
N THR A 113 -0.66 11.42 -3.31
CA THR A 113 0.68 10.91 -3.59
C THR A 113 1.23 10.15 -2.39
N TYR A 114 1.61 8.91 -2.62
CA TYR A 114 2.37 8.08 -1.69
C TYR A 114 3.80 7.95 -2.22
N ALA A 115 4.79 8.14 -1.37
CA ALA A 115 6.20 7.99 -1.73
C ALA A 115 6.80 6.74 -1.09
N ASP A 116 7.56 6.01 -1.88
CA ASP A 116 8.45 4.97 -1.36
C ASP A 116 9.64 5.63 -0.67
N ILE A 117 10.07 5.12 0.47
CA ILE A 117 11.19 5.69 1.24
C ILE A 117 12.11 4.58 1.74
N VAL A 118 13.40 4.82 1.64
CA VAL A 118 14.46 3.92 2.09
C VAL A 118 15.18 4.55 3.27
N PHE A 119 14.98 3.99 4.46
CA PHE A 119 15.54 4.51 5.71
C PHE A 119 16.40 3.50 6.47
N ASN A 120 16.41 2.25 6.01
CA ASN A 120 17.26 1.22 6.57
C ASN A 120 18.74 1.44 6.24
N HIS A 121 19.06 1.90 5.03
CA HIS A 121 20.43 1.91 4.52
C HIS A 121 20.69 3.06 3.54
N MET A 122 21.96 3.25 3.21
CA MET A 122 22.44 4.11 2.13
C MET A 122 22.99 3.29 0.97
N ALA A 123 23.30 3.95 -0.14
CA ALA A 123 23.86 3.31 -1.33
C ALA A 123 25.16 2.56 -1.02
N ASN A 124 25.33 1.38 -1.62
CA ASN A 124 26.59 0.67 -1.59
C ASN A 124 27.56 1.27 -2.63
N GLU A 125 28.47 2.10 -2.18
CA GLU A 125 29.49 2.77 -3.01
C GLU A 125 30.90 2.24 -2.76
N ALA A 126 31.03 1.07 -2.12
CA ALA A 126 32.32 0.51 -1.74
C ALA A 126 33.25 0.21 -2.93
N ALA A 127 32.71 0.08 -4.13
CA ALA A 127 33.52 -0.04 -5.36
C ALA A 127 34.22 1.25 -5.75
N THR A 128 33.74 2.41 -5.31
CA THR A 128 34.25 3.74 -5.67
C THR A 128 34.91 4.50 -4.52
N ARG A 129 34.56 4.16 -3.26
CA ARG A 129 35.12 4.77 -2.05
C ARG A 129 35.00 3.83 -0.85
N SER A 130 35.94 3.98 0.09
CA SER A 130 35.98 3.17 1.32
C SER A 130 35.37 3.84 2.53
N ASP A 131 35.10 5.16 2.48
CA ASP A 131 34.49 5.89 3.59
C ASP A 131 32.95 5.76 3.59
N LEU A 132 32.36 6.09 4.73
CA LEU A 132 30.89 6.13 4.91
C LEU A 132 30.39 7.58 5.06
N ASN A 133 31.06 8.54 4.43
CA ASN A 133 30.59 9.94 4.40
C ASN A 133 29.58 10.11 3.27
N TYR A 134 28.33 10.46 3.55
CA TYR A 134 27.32 10.70 2.53
C TYR A 134 26.94 12.18 2.44
N PRO A 135 26.85 12.72 1.20
CA PRO A 135 26.89 12.02 -0.09
C PRO A 135 28.29 11.71 -0.63
N GLY A 136 29.36 12.10 0.07
CA GLY A 136 30.74 11.90 -0.32
C GLY A 136 31.33 13.05 -1.16
N SER A 137 32.67 13.08 -1.24
CA SER A 137 33.41 14.20 -1.83
C SER A 137 33.09 14.43 -3.32
N VAL A 138 32.87 13.35 -4.09
CA VAL A 138 32.52 13.45 -5.52
C VAL A 138 31.20 14.18 -5.71
N VAL A 139 30.18 13.81 -4.98
CA VAL A 139 28.85 14.44 -5.06
C VAL A 139 28.89 15.86 -4.54
N LEU A 140 29.63 16.15 -3.45
CA LEU A 140 29.83 17.50 -2.95
C LEU A 140 30.53 18.40 -3.98
N SER A 141 31.51 17.87 -4.74
CA SER A 141 32.17 18.61 -5.82
C SER A 141 31.19 18.94 -6.96
N GLN A 142 30.24 18.04 -7.29
CA GLN A 142 29.17 18.35 -8.25
C GLN A 142 28.27 19.48 -7.76
N TYR A 143 27.91 19.50 -6.48
CA TYR A 143 27.11 20.58 -5.89
C TYR A 143 27.84 21.91 -5.90
N ALA A 144 29.13 21.89 -5.59
CA ALA A 144 29.98 23.11 -5.63
C ALA A 144 30.20 23.64 -7.05
N ALA A 145 30.16 22.78 -8.07
CA ALA A 145 30.30 23.17 -9.46
C ALA A 145 29.07 23.89 -10.04
N ASP A 146 27.88 23.62 -9.52
CA ASP A 146 26.63 24.28 -9.92
C ASP A 146 25.70 24.52 -8.70
N PRO A 147 26.11 25.45 -7.80
CA PRO A 147 25.38 25.69 -6.57
C PRO A 147 23.97 26.22 -6.81
N GLY A 148 23.75 27.00 -7.87
CA GLY A 148 22.42 27.54 -8.21
C GLY A 148 21.42 26.44 -8.55
N ARG A 149 21.84 25.48 -9.38
CA ARG A 149 21.01 24.32 -9.70
C ARG A 149 20.69 23.51 -8.44
N TYR A 150 21.71 23.09 -7.70
CA TYR A 150 21.50 22.17 -6.58
C TYR A 150 20.75 22.82 -5.40
N ASP A 151 20.94 24.12 -5.13
CA ASP A 151 20.12 24.85 -4.16
C ASP A 151 18.63 24.91 -4.57
N SER A 152 18.35 24.99 -5.86
CA SER A 152 16.97 24.95 -6.37
C SER A 152 16.29 23.58 -6.17
N LEU A 153 17.07 22.51 -6.14
CA LEU A 153 16.59 21.13 -5.93
C LEU A 153 16.49 20.75 -4.46
N ARG A 154 17.10 21.51 -3.57
CA ARG A 154 17.21 21.22 -2.15
C ARG A 154 15.83 21.16 -1.47
N LEU A 155 15.64 20.12 -0.69
CA LEU A 155 14.47 19.93 0.17
C LEU A 155 14.69 20.53 1.57
N PHE A 156 15.86 20.27 2.16
CA PHE A 156 16.22 20.74 3.50
C PHE A 156 17.75 20.75 3.69
N GLY A 157 18.21 21.27 4.84
CA GLY A 157 19.63 21.25 5.24
C GLY A 157 20.55 22.03 4.32
N THR A 158 21.88 21.82 4.44
CA THR A 158 22.89 22.37 3.55
C THR A 158 23.48 21.27 2.66
N LEU A 159 23.79 21.59 1.41
CA LEU A 159 24.45 20.69 0.47
C LEU A 159 25.98 20.87 0.41
N GLN A 160 26.54 21.70 1.29
CA GLN A 160 27.97 22.03 1.29
C GLN A 160 28.85 21.03 2.05
N SER A 161 28.24 20.10 2.78
CA SER A 161 28.93 19.10 3.62
C SER A 161 28.23 17.77 3.59
N ASN A 162 28.94 16.71 3.98
CA ASN A 162 28.33 15.43 4.25
C ASN A 162 27.30 15.58 5.39
N PHE A 163 26.18 14.85 5.29
CA PHE A 163 25.15 14.82 6.31
C PHE A 163 25.18 13.55 7.16
N LEU A 164 25.88 12.50 6.69
CA LEU A 164 26.15 11.28 7.45
C LEU A 164 27.65 10.99 7.43
N SER A 165 28.11 10.28 8.46
CA SER A 165 29.47 9.85 8.67
C SER A 165 29.50 8.42 9.22
N ALA A 166 30.69 7.84 9.38
CA ALA A 166 30.85 6.46 9.84
C ALA A 166 30.14 6.12 11.17
N SER A 167 29.94 7.12 12.05
CA SER A 167 29.24 6.95 13.33
C SER A 167 27.71 6.72 13.17
N ASP A 168 27.17 6.96 11.99
CA ASP A 168 25.74 6.85 11.68
C ASP A 168 25.37 5.46 11.13
N PHE A 169 26.36 4.58 11.03
CA PHE A 169 26.21 3.24 10.45
C PHE A 169 26.52 2.13 11.43
N GLY A 170 25.80 1.03 11.29
CA GLY A 170 26.03 -0.23 11.97
C GLY A 170 27.31 -0.93 11.47
N PRO A 171 27.63 -2.11 12.05
CA PRO A 171 28.83 -2.85 11.70
C PRO A 171 28.83 -3.26 10.22
N ALA A 172 30.03 -3.28 9.60
CA ALA A 172 30.22 -3.77 8.25
C ALA A 172 30.16 -5.31 8.20
N GLN A 173 29.02 -5.87 8.58
CA GLN A 173 28.77 -7.30 8.67
C GLN A 173 27.47 -7.65 7.94
N CYS A 174 27.52 -8.66 7.06
CA CYS A 174 26.36 -9.17 6.37
C CYS A 174 25.46 -10.01 7.28
N ILE A 175 24.15 -9.97 7.06
CA ILE A 175 23.20 -10.91 7.66
C ILE A 175 23.57 -12.30 7.17
N SER A 176 23.94 -13.19 8.09
CA SER A 176 24.25 -14.60 7.81
C SER A 176 23.13 -15.55 8.20
N ASN A 177 22.21 -15.10 9.05
CA ASN A 177 21.05 -15.86 9.49
C ASN A 177 19.79 -14.96 9.51
N TYR A 178 18.94 -15.12 8.51
CA TYR A 178 17.67 -14.38 8.41
C TYR A 178 16.61 -14.83 9.42
N ASN A 179 16.86 -15.88 10.19
CA ASN A 179 16.03 -16.26 11.34
C ASN A 179 16.50 -15.62 12.66
N ASP A 180 17.53 -14.80 12.63
CA ASP A 180 18.01 -14.04 13.78
C ASP A 180 17.56 -12.58 13.66
N ALA A 181 16.55 -12.20 14.45
CA ALA A 181 15.99 -10.85 14.41
C ALA A 181 17.01 -9.75 14.76
N TYR A 182 18.04 -10.07 15.55
CA TYR A 182 19.10 -9.10 15.85
C TYR A 182 19.95 -8.83 14.61
N GLN A 183 20.41 -9.90 13.92
CA GLN A 183 21.17 -9.72 12.68
C GLN A 183 20.36 -9.00 11.61
N VAL A 184 19.10 -9.41 11.43
CA VAL A 184 18.21 -8.80 10.42
C VAL A 184 18.02 -7.30 10.64
N ARG A 185 18.05 -6.82 11.89
CA ARG A 185 17.82 -5.41 12.22
C ARG A 185 19.07 -4.58 12.49
N ASN A 186 20.26 -5.18 12.44
CA ASN A 186 21.48 -4.48 12.79
C ASN A 186 22.67 -4.76 11.87
N TYR A 187 22.49 -5.67 10.89
CA TYR A 187 23.53 -6.01 9.93
C TYR A 187 23.08 -5.69 8.50
N ARG A 188 24.05 -5.62 7.61
CA ARG A 188 23.84 -5.21 6.23
C ARG A 188 23.11 -6.26 5.41
N ILE A 189 22.22 -5.80 4.53
CA ILE A 189 21.67 -6.59 3.44
C ILE A 189 22.77 -6.71 2.38
N CYS A 190 23.21 -7.94 2.08
CA CYS A 190 24.28 -8.21 1.11
C CYS A 190 23.78 -9.12 -0.02
N GLY A 191 24.28 -8.89 -1.22
CA GLY A 191 23.99 -9.72 -2.40
C GLY A 191 24.75 -11.05 -2.48
N GLY A 192 25.59 -11.35 -1.49
CA GLY A 192 26.39 -12.56 -1.42
C GLY A 192 27.80 -12.40 -2.03
N GLY A 193 28.66 -13.41 -1.88
CA GLY A 193 30.06 -13.37 -2.33
C GLY A 193 30.88 -12.32 -1.60
N SER A 194 31.56 -11.45 -2.34
CA SER A 194 32.39 -10.36 -1.82
C SER A 194 31.62 -9.02 -1.71
N ASP A 195 30.30 -9.02 -1.87
CA ASP A 195 29.49 -7.81 -1.72
C ASP A 195 29.56 -7.30 -0.27
N PRO A 196 30.06 -6.07 -0.02
CA PRO A 196 30.14 -5.51 1.34
C PRO A 196 28.76 -5.11 1.90
N GLY A 197 27.70 -5.22 1.12
CA GLY A 197 26.32 -4.93 1.49
C GLY A 197 25.98 -3.45 1.57
N LEU A 198 24.71 -3.20 1.71
CA LEU A 198 24.13 -1.86 1.88
C LEU A 198 24.50 -1.34 3.28
N PRO A 199 25.16 -0.18 3.41
CA PRO A 199 25.50 0.39 4.72
C PRO A 199 24.25 0.65 5.55
N ASP A 200 24.08 -0.10 6.63
CA ASP A 200 22.92 -0.07 7.53
C ASP A 200 22.95 1.14 8.45
N LEU A 201 21.86 1.91 8.54
CA LEU A 201 21.77 3.11 9.35
C LEU A 201 21.37 2.79 10.78
N VAL A 202 22.14 3.28 11.76
CA VAL A 202 21.72 3.21 13.16
C VAL A 202 20.69 4.31 13.44
N GLY A 203 19.68 3.99 14.29
CA GLY A 203 18.64 4.94 14.66
C GLY A 203 19.11 5.95 15.74
N ASN A 204 20.28 6.58 15.58
CA ASN A 204 20.74 7.64 16.48
C ASN A 204 19.95 8.95 16.27
N ASP A 205 20.13 9.93 17.16
CA ASP A 205 19.37 11.18 17.12
C ASP A 205 19.58 11.97 15.82
N TRP A 206 20.80 11.94 15.29
CA TRP A 206 21.13 12.64 14.06
C TRP A 206 20.47 12.03 12.84
N VAL A 207 20.57 10.72 12.66
CA VAL A 207 19.91 9.97 11.57
C VAL A 207 18.40 10.19 11.61
N VAL A 208 17.78 10.03 12.79
CA VAL A 208 16.34 10.27 12.98
C VAL A 208 15.96 11.70 12.61
N GLN A 209 16.77 12.69 13.00
CA GLN A 209 16.53 14.10 12.65
C GLN A 209 16.57 14.33 11.13
N GLN A 210 17.54 13.76 10.41
CA GLN A 210 17.66 13.90 8.96
C GLN A 210 16.47 13.24 8.25
N GLN A 211 16.10 12.03 8.65
CA GLN A 211 14.96 11.29 8.09
C GLN A 211 13.64 12.03 8.33
N ARG A 212 13.43 12.59 9.53
CA ARG A 212 12.25 13.42 9.83
C ARG A 212 12.19 14.70 8.99
N ALA A 213 13.35 15.37 8.80
CA ALA A 213 13.41 16.56 7.95
C ALA A 213 13.03 16.26 6.50
N TYR A 214 13.46 15.10 5.97
CA TYR A 214 13.06 14.62 4.66
C TYR A 214 11.55 14.36 4.58
N LEU A 215 10.97 13.64 5.53
CA LEU A 215 9.52 13.39 5.57
C LEU A 215 8.70 14.69 5.68
N GLN A 216 9.15 15.64 6.49
CA GLN A 216 8.51 16.95 6.62
C GLN A 216 8.54 17.72 5.30
N ALA A 217 9.67 17.67 4.57
CA ALA A 217 9.80 18.29 3.26
C ALA A 217 8.84 17.65 2.24
N LEU A 218 8.75 16.32 2.18
CA LEU A 218 7.79 15.63 1.30
C LEU A 218 6.34 15.94 1.66
N LYS A 219 6.00 15.96 2.96
CA LYS A 219 4.67 16.39 3.42
C LYS A 219 4.35 17.82 3.00
N SER A 220 5.31 18.74 3.09
CA SER A 220 5.12 20.13 2.67
C SER A 220 4.87 20.30 1.17
N ILE A 221 5.34 19.35 0.36
CA ILE A 221 5.06 19.27 -1.08
C ILE A 221 3.65 18.72 -1.34
N GLY A 222 3.07 17.95 -0.41
CA GLY A 222 1.74 17.37 -0.54
C GLY A 222 1.70 15.84 -0.56
N VAL A 223 2.78 15.16 -0.18
CA VAL A 223 2.80 13.70 0.00
C VAL A 223 1.97 13.34 1.24
N THR A 224 1.04 12.39 1.08
CA THR A 224 0.08 11.97 2.11
C THR A 224 0.23 10.50 2.50
N GLY A 225 1.21 9.80 1.97
CA GLY A 225 1.50 8.43 2.38
C GLY A 225 2.94 8.03 2.16
N PHE A 226 3.41 7.07 2.95
CA PHE A 226 4.76 6.53 2.88
C PHE A 226 4.74 4.99 2.91
N ARG A 227 5.36 4.38 1.91
CA ARG A 227 5.78 2.98 1.97
C ARG A 227 7.20 2.94 2.51
N VAL A 228 7.43 2.22 3.59
CA VAL A 228 8.76 2.08 4.20
C VAL A 228 9.41 0.83 3.64
N ASP A 229 10.41 1.02 2.79
CA ASP A 229 11.25 -0.03 2.26
C ASP A 229 12.00 -0.74 3.38
N ALA A 230 12.21 -2.05 3.24
CA ALA A 230 12.99 -2.85 4.18
C ALA A 230 12.63 -2.62 5.66
N ALA A 231 11.36 -2.32 5.99
CA ALA A 231 10.91 -2.09 7.37
C ALA A 231 11.14 -3.31 8.27
N LYS A 232 11.26 -4.52 7.70
CA LYS A 232 11.68 -5.75 8.40
C LYS A 232 13.06 -5.60 9.05
N HIS A 233 13.93 -4.79 8.44
CA HIS A 233 15.33 -4.61 8.81
C HIS A 233 15.56 -3.45 9.78
N MET A 234 14.55 -2.64 10.06
CA MET A 234 14.66 -1.51 10.99
C MET A 234 14.25 -1.91 12.41
N THR A 235 14.89 -1.33 13.42
CA THR A 235 14.42 -1.49 14.81
C THR A 235 13.12 -0.73 15.03
N PHE A 236 12.27 -1.22 15.94
CA PHE A 236 10.99 -0.57 16.24
C PHE A 236 11.17 0.81 16.89
N ASP A 237 12.25 0.99 17.68
CA ASP A 237 12.61 2.29 18.24
C ASP A 237 12.91 3.30 17.11
N HIS A 238 13.74 2.92 16.15
CA HIS A 238 14.06 3.75 14.99
C HIS A 238 12.78 4.15 14.23
N LEU A 239 11.93 3.18 13.88
CA LEU A 239 10.67 3.43 13.19
C LEU A 239 9.76 4.38 13.96
N ASN A 240 9.56 4.17 15.27
CA ASN A 240 8.67 4.98 16.09
C ASN A 240 9.19 6.41 16.30
N ARG A 241 10.51 6.59 16.37
CA ARG A 241 11.14 7.90 16.51
C ARG A 241 11.07 8.71 15.22
N VAL A 242 11.25 8.07 14.06
CA VAL A 242 11.13 8.73 12.75
C VAL A 242 9.67 9.07 12.45
N PHE A 243 8.76 8.13 12.65
CA PHE A 243 7.33 8.28 12.40
C PHE A 243 6.56 8.62 13.68
N ASP A 244 6.95 9.65 14.39
CA ASP A 244 6.22 10.10 15.56
C ASP A 244 4.81 10.64 15.22
N ALA A 245 4.03 11.02 16.22
CA ALA A 245 2.67 11.52 16.03
C ALA A 245 2.60 12.75 15.11
N GLY A 246 3.62 13.63 15.12
CA GLY A 246 3.69 14.82 14.26
C GLY A 246 3.90 14.47 12.79
N ILE A 247 4.80 13.52 12.50
CA ILE A 247 5.03 13.01 11.14
C ILE A 247 3.80 12.26 10.64
N ARG A 248 3.20 11.39 11.48
CA ARG A 248 2.03 10.57 11.10
C ARG A 248 0.73 11.36 10.93
N SER A 249 0.66 12.58 11.45
CA SER A 249 -0.55 13.41 11.30
C SER A 249 -0.84 13.69 9.83
N GLY A 250 -2.00 13.23 9.34
CA GLY A 250 -2.46 13.43 7.97
C GLY A 250 -1.74 12.57 6.90
N VAL A 251 -0.98 11.53 7.31
CA VAL A 251 -0.35 10.60 6.37
C VAL A 251 -0.63 9.15 6.73
N TYR A 252 -0.70 8.31 5.71
CA TYR A 252 -0.78 6.85 5.87
C TYR A 252 0.62 6.25 5.76
N VAL A 253 1.01 5.40 6.71
CA VAL A 253 2.33 4.76 6.72
C VAL A 253 2.17 3.25 6.72
N PHE A 254 2.86 2.58 5.81
CA PHE A 254 2.91 1.12 5.78
C PHE A 254 4.31 0.62 5.45
N GLY A 255 4.69 -0.46 6.09
CA GLY A 255 6.02 -1.04 5.96
C GLY A 255 6.04 -2.28 5.07
N GLU A 256 7.19 -2.52 4.47
CA GLU A 256 7.51 -3.79 3.86
C GLU A 256 8.13 -4.72 4.89
N VAL A 257 7.37 -5.72 5.30
CA VAL A 257 7.83 -6.80 6.18
C VAL A 257 7.49 -8.13 5.50
N ILE A 258 8.39 -8.62 4.67
CA ILE A 258 8.18 -9.83 3.85
C ILE A 258 8.10 -11.05 4.74
N THR A 259 7.04 -11.86 4.56
CA THR A 259 6.81 -13.14 5.25
C THR A 259 6.33 -14.20 4.28
N GLY A 260 6.62 -15.46 4.59
CA GLY A 260 6.16 -16.63 3.82
C GLY A 260 4.71 -17.05 4.10
N GLY A 261 4.02 -16.40 5.05
CA GLY A 261 2.66 -16.72 5.45
C GLY A 261 2.19 -15.86 6.61
N GLY A 262 1.08 -16.27 7.25
CA GLY A 262 0.52 -15.65 8.46
C GLY A 262 0.94 -16.35 9.75
N THR A 263 0.06 -16.34 10.74
CA THR A 263 0.27 -16.96 12.06
C THR A 263 0.78 -18.40 11.94
N GLY A 264 1.83 -18.69 12.68
CA GLY A 264 2.56 -19.99 12.64
C GLY A 264 3.66 -20.05 11.58
N ASN A 265 3.83 -19.03 10.75
CA ASN A 265 5.00 -18.87 9.90
C ASN A 265 6.11 -18.16 10.68
N GLY A 266 7.34 -18.71 10.67
CA GLY A 266 8.44 -18.17 11.46
C GLY A 266 8.73 -16.70 11.19
N ASP A 267 8.73 -16.26 9.93
CA ASP A 267 8.90 -14.84 9.57
C ASP A 267 7.77 -13.96 10.09
N TYR A 268 6.53 -14.44 10.02
CA TYR A 268 5.38 -13.70 10.55
C TYR A 268 5.51 -13.50 12.06
N ASP A 269 5.73 -14.58 12.78
CA ASP A 269 5.76 -14.57 14.25
C ASP A 269 6.97 -13.78 14.80
N GLN A 270 8.09 -13.77 14.05
CA GLN A 270 9.32 -13.12 14.48
C GLN A 270 9.41 -11.65 14.03
N PHE A 271 8.83 -11.28 12.90
CA PHE A 271 9.00 -9.94 12.32
C PHE A 271 7.69 -9.16 12.15
N LEU A 272 6.68 -9.71 11.48
CA LEU A 272 5.49 -8.94 11.12
C LEU A 272 4.54 -8.77 12.31
N ALA A 273 4.29 -9.80 13.09
CA ALA A 273 3.44 -9.69 14.27
C ALA A 273 4.04 -8.71 15.31
N PRO A 274 5.33 -8.79 15.67
CA PRO A 274 5.96 -7.77 16.53
C PRO A 274 5.98 -6.37 15.94
N TYR A 275 6.17 -6.22 14.62
CA TYR A 275 6.08 -4.92 13.95
C TYR A 275 4.69 -4.29 14.15
N LEU A 276 3.63 -5.07 13.93
CA LEU A 276 2.26 -4.59 14.13
C LEU A 276 1.93 -4.29 15.60
N GLN A 277 2.53 -5.01 16.55
CA GLN A 277 2.36 -4.78 17.99
C GLN A 277 3.12 -3.55 18.47
N SER A 278 4.32 -3.34 17.94
CA SER A 278 5.26 -2.32 18.43
C SER A 278 5.18 -0.99 17.68
N THR A 279 4.49 -0.93 16.55
CA THR A 279 4.30 0.29 15.76
C THR A 279 2.83 0.51 15.43
N PRO A 280 2.39 1.76 15.22
CA PRO A 280 1.03 2.06 14.76
C PRO A 280 0.87 1.93 13.23
N HIS A 281 1.90 1.50 12.51
CA HIS A 281 1.94 1.49 11.05
C HIS A 281 1.19 0.30 10.47
N ALA A 282 0.65 0.46 9.26
CA ALA A 282 0.18 -0.64 8.44
C ALA A 282 1.37 -1.41 7.80
N ALA A 283 1.08 -2.48 7.09
CA ALA A 283 2.07 -3.23 6.33
C ALA A 283 1.48 -3.78 5.02
N TYR A 284 2.33 -4.19 4.09
CA TYR A 284 1.95 -5.10 3.04
C TYR A 284 1.38 -6.40 3.65
N ASP A 285 0.22 -6.83 3.17
CA ASP A 285 -0.43 -8.06 3.64
C ASP A 285 0.14 -9.31 2.95
N PHE A 286 1.41 -9.62 3.26
CA PHE A 286 2.05 -10.84 2.79
C PHE A 286 1.33 -12.11 3.25
N PRO A 287 0.77 -12.19 4.47
CA PRO A 287 -0.11 -13.30 4.86
C PRO A 287 -1.23 -13.55 3.87
N LEU A 288 -2.01 -12.51 3.53
CA LEU A 288 -3.11 -12.63 2.58
C LEU A 288 -2.63 -12.95 1.16
N PHE A 289 -1.54 -12.32 0.72
CA PHE A 289 -0.93 -12.63 -0.56
C PHE A 289 -0.60 -14.12 -0.68
N ASN A 290 0.04 -14.71 0.33
CA ASN A 290 0.36 -16.13 0.35
C ASN A 290 -0.90 -17.01 0.44
N ALA A 291 -1.90 -16.62 1.22
CA ALA A 291 -3.18 -17.33 1.30
C ALA A 291 -3.91 -17.35 -0.05
N VAL A 292 -3.95 -16.21 -0.76
CA VAL A 292 -4.53 -16.09 -2.09
C VAL A 292 -3.75 -16.95 -3.09
N ARG A 293 -2.43 -16.82 -3.15
CA ARG A 293 -1.58 -17.63 -4.03
C ARG A 293 -1.76 -19.12 -3.79
N ASN A 294 -1.80 -19.54 -2.53
CA ASN A 294 -2.02 -20.94 -2.16
C ASN A 294 -3.42 -21.42 -2.56
N ALA A 295 -4.46 -20.60 -2.39
CA ALA A 295 -5.82 -20.97 -2.78
C ALA A 295 -5.95 -21.19 -4.29
N PHE A 296 -5.20 -20.48 -5.13
CA PHE A 296 -5.18 -20.64 -6.58
C PHE A 296 -4.27 -21.78 -7.07
N ALA A 297 -3.41 -22.35 -6.23
CA ALA A 297 -2.58 -23.49 -6.60
C ALA A 297 -3.41 -24.71 -7.04
N ILE A 298 -2.83 -25.55 -7.90
CA ILE A 298 -3.46 -26.78 -8.39
C ILE A 298 -3.76 -27.71 -7.21
N GLY A 299 -4.98 -28.23 -7.15
CA GLY A 299 -5.44 -29.12 -6.06
C GLY A 299 -5.80 -28.39 -4.76
N ALA A 300 -5.53 -27.11 -4.62
CA ALA A 300 -5.89 -26.33 -3.44
C ALA A 300 -7.37 -25.90 -3.45
N SER A 301 -7.84 -25.32 -2.35
CA SER A 301 -9.26 -24.98 -2.14
C SER A 301 -9.45 -23.49 -1.94
N MET A 302 -10.46 -22.91 -2.62
CA MET A 302 -10.92 -21.53 -2.39
C MET A 302 -11.53 -21.32 -1.00
N GLN A 303 -11.85 -22.38 -0.27
CA GLN A 303 -12.34 -22.31 1.11
C GLN A 303 -11.34 -21.66 2.07
N GLN A 304 -10.04 -21.66 1.74
CA GLN A 304 -8.99 -20.93 2.49
C GLN A 304 -9.25 -19.42 2.54
N LEU A 305 -10.04 -18.89 1.59
CA LEU A 305 -10.33 -17.46 1.48
C LEU A 305 -11.65 -17.05 2.14
N VAL A 306 -12.33 -17.97 2.86
CA VAL A 306 -13.61 -17.68 3.54
C VAL A 306 -13.42 -16.64 4.64
N ASP A 307 -12.45 -16.85 5.53
CA ASP A 307 -12.08 -15.90 6.58
C ASP A 307 -10.57 -16.03 6.89
N PRO A 308 -9.71 -15.47 6.02
CA PRO A 308 -8.27 -15.54 6.23
C PRO A 308 -7.82 -14.73 7.46
N ALA A 309 -8.59 -13.72 7.87
CA ALA A 309 -8.25 -12.94 9.07
C ALA A 309 -8.47 -13.76 10.35
N ALA A 310 -9.57 -14.48 10.47
CA ALA A 310 -9.83 -15.35 11.62
C ALA A 310 -8.84 -16.52 11.72
N SER A 311 -8.32 -16.98 10.57
CA SER A 311 -7.28 -18.03 10.54
C SER A 311 -5.84 -17.46 10.69
N GLY A 312 -5.68 -16.16 10.91
CA GLY A 312 -4.36 -15.51 11.02
C GLY A 312 -3.58 -15.42 9.70
N GLN A 313 -4.28 -15.63 8.57
CA GLN A 313 -3.70 -15.58 7.21
C GLN A 313 -4.02 -14.27 6.46
N ALA A 314 -4.44 -13.23 7.18
CA ALA A 314 -4.56 -11.86 6.70
C ALA A 314 -4.38 -10.88 7.85
N LEU A 315 -3.91 -9.69 7.56
CA LEU A 315 -3.79 -8.60 8.52
C LEU A 315 -5.17 -7.99 8.84
N PRO A 316 -5.32 -7.30 9.99
CA PRO A 316 -6.48 -6.45 10.23
C PRO A 316 -6.66 -5.44 9.09
N GLY A 317 -7.89 -5.32 8.56
CA GLY A 317 -8.14 -4.56 7.34
C GLY A 317 -7.71 -3.08 7.39
N ASN A 318 -7.74 -2.45 8.56
CA ASN A 318 -7.24 -1.07 8.75
C ASN A 318 -5.71 -0.95 8.83
N ARG A 319 -5.00 -2.07 8.82
CA ARG A 319 -3.54 -2.17 8.89
C ARG A 319 -2.93 -2.91 7.68
N ALA A 320 -3.69 -3.13 6.61
CA ALA A 320 -3.32 -3.94 5.47
C ALA A 320 -3.27 -3.15 4.17
N VAL A 321 -2.17 -3.27 3.42
CA VAL A 321 -2.13 -2.97 1.99
C VAL A 321 -2.08 -4.30 1.24
N THR A 322 -3.15 -4.60 0.49
CA THR A 322 -3.33 -5.90 -0.17
C THR A 322 -2.92 -5.84 -1.64
N PHE A 323 -2.34 -6.91 -2.15
CA PHE A 323 -1.79 -6.95 -3.52
C PHE A 323 -1.79 -8.37 -4.09
N ALA A 324 -1.84 -8.49 -5.40
CA ALA A 324 -1.54 -9.72 -6.13
C ALA A 324 -0.09 -9.73 -6.65
N VAL A 325 0.47 -8.54 -6.93
CA VAL A 325 1.82 -8.35 -7.43
C VAL A 325 2.43 -7.11 -6.77
N THR A 326 3.69 -7.21 -6.31
CA THR A 326 4.57 -6.07 -6.00
C THR A 326 5.69 -6.00 -7.04
N HIS A 327 6.48 -4.93 -7.04
CA HIS A 327 7.59 -4.80 -7.98
C HIS A 327 8.67 -5.89 -7.84
N ASP A 328 8.86 -6.44 -6.64
CA ASP A 328 9.85 -7.50 -6.40
C ASP A 328 9.49 -8.81 -7.10
N ILE A 329 8.19 -9.14 -7.16
CA ILE A 329 7.74 -10.43 -7.69
C ILE A 329 8.22 -10.65 -9.14
N PRO A 330 8.01 -9.72 -10.10
CA PRO A 330 8.53 -9.91 -11.46
C PRO A 330 10.02 -9.57 -11.62
N ASN A 331 10.57 -8.64 -10.84
CA ASN A 331 11.88 -8.05 -11.09
C ASN A 331 13.01 -8.71 -10.29
N ASN A 332 12.70 -9.37 -9.17
CA ASN A 332 13.67 -10.07 -8.35
C ASN A 332 13.59 -11.58 -8.60
N ALA A 333 14.70 -12.17 -9.08
CA ALA A 333 14.76 -13.60 -9.41
C ALA A 333 14.32 -14.51 -8.25
N GLY A 334 14.60 -14.12 -7.02
CA GLY A 334 14.20 -14.85 -5.80
C GLY A 334 12.70 -14.90 -5.55
N PHE A 335 11.91 -14.02 -6.18
CA PHE A 335 10.45 -13.96 -5.98
C PHE A 335 9.62 -14.40 -7.20
N ARG A 336 10.25 -14.65 -8.36
CA ARG A 336 9.53 -15.00 -9.60
C ARG A 336 8.68 -16.27 -9.48
N TYR A 337 8.99 -17.14 -8.54
CA TYR A 337 8.17 -18.34 -8.23
C TYR A 337 6.76 -17.98 -7.74
N ALA A 338 6.56 -16.75 -7.30
CA ALA A 338 5.28 -16.26 -6.78
C ALA A 338 4.37 -15.64 -7.86
N ILE A 339 4.84 -15.53 -9.10
CA ILE A 339 4.05 -15.04 -10.23
C ILE A 339 2.88 -16.00 -10.49
N LEU A 340 1.66 -15.47 -10.43
CA LEU A 340 0.46 -16.20 -10.82
C LEU A 340 0.31 -16.27 -12.34
N ASP A 341 -0.36 -17.32 -12.81
CA ASP A 341 -0.90 -17.35 -14.19
C ASP A 341 -1.75 -16.08 -14.44
N PRO A 342 -1.77 -15.50 -15.65
CA PRO A 342 -2.48 -14.24 -15.92
C PRO A 342 -3.97 -14.27 -15.57
N VAL A 343 -4.64 -15.42 -15.75
CA VAL A 343 -6.06 -15.56 -15.36
C VAL A 343 -6.19 -15.62 -13.85
N ASP A 344 -5.34 -16.39 -13.17
CA ASP A 344 -5.36 -16.49 -11.70
C ASP A 344 -4.99 -15.16 -11.04
N GLU A 345 -4.07 -14.37 -11.63
CA GLU A 345 -3.78 -13.00 -11.16
C GLU A 345 -5.03 -12.11 -11.25
N THR A 346 -5.76 -12.19 -12.37
CA THR A 346 -7.00 -11.42 -12.54
C THR A 346 -8.07 -11.84 -11.51
N LEU A 347 -8.21 -13.15 -11.26
CA LEU A 347 -9.14 -13.67 -10.24
C LEU A 347 -8.69 -13.31 -8.81
N ALA A 348 -7.39 -13.29 -8.55
CA ALA A 348 -6.83 -12.80 -7.29
C ALA A 348 -7.18 -11.32 -7.06
N TYR A 349 -7.05 -10.47 -8.09
CA TYR A 349 -7.52 -9.08 -8.01
C TYR A 349 -9.04 -9.00 -7.79
N ALA A 350 -9.84 -9.85 -8.43
CA ALA A 350 -11.28 -9.89 -8.17
C ALA A 350 -11.60 -10.19 -6.69
N TYR A 351 -10.82 -11.06 -6.05
CA TYR A 351 -10.95 -11.32 -4.61
C TYR A 351 -10.47 -10.13 -3.77
N LEU A 352 -9.25 -9.63 -4.01
CA LEU A 352 -8.61 -8.59 -3.21
C LEU A 352 -9.36 -7.25 -3.28
N ILE A 353 -9.85 -6.89 -4.46
CA ILE A 353 -10.63 -5.66 -4.70
C ILE A 353 -12.09 -5.85 -4.26
N GLY A 354 -12.64 -7.05 -4.40
CA GLY A 354 -14.03 -7.37 -4.07
C GLY A 354 -14.30 -7.50 -2.57
N ARG A 355 -13.33 -7.98 -1.77
CA ARG A 355 -13.49 -8.20 -0.33
C ARG A 355 -13.57 -6.90 0.47
N ASN A 356 -13.99 -6.98 1.72
CA ASN A 356 -13.86 -5.89 2.67
C ASN A 356 -12.50 -5.97 3.40
N GLY A 357 -12.00 -4.81 3.81
CA GLY A 357 -10.76 -4.69 4.59
C GLY A 357 -9.48 -4.79 3.76
N GLY A 358 -8.52 -3.98 4.14
CA GLY A 358 -7.30 -3.74 3.39
C GLY A 358 -7.47 -2.72 2.28
N MET A 359 -6.38 -2.06 1.93
CA MET A 359 -6.28 -1.09 0.84
C MET A 359 -5.68 -1.81 -0.37
N PRO A 360 -6.44 -2.08 -1.44
CA PRO A 360 -5.92 -2.80 -2.59
C PRO A 360 -4.89 -1.97 -3.35
N MET A 361 -3.80 -2.62 -3.76
CA MET A 361 -2.77 -2.03 -4.61
C MET A 361 -2.68 -2.79 -5.93
N ILE A 362 -2.65 -2.05 -7.03
CA ILE A 362 -2.46 -2.58 -8.38
C ILE A 362 -1.08 -2.15 -8.88
N TYR A 363 -0.28 -3.13 -9.24
CA TYR A 363 1.05 -2.92 -9.79
C TYR A 363 0.99 -2.59 -11.28
N THR A 364 1.79 -1.61 -11.70
CA THR A 364 2.11 -1.34 -13.10
C THR A 364 3.56 -0.87 -13.19
N ASP A 365 4.30 -1.39 -14.16
CA ASP A 365 5.70 -1.03 -14.35
C ASP A 365 5.93 -0.15 -15.59
N ASN A 366 7.18 0.23 -15.79
CA ASN A 366 7.66 0.93 -16.98
C ASN A 366 8.43 -0.05 -17.90
N ASN A 367 7.94 -1.30 -18.00
CA ASN A 367 8.57 -2.42 -18.71
C ASN A 367 9.88 -2.95 -18.07
N GLU A 368 10.08 -2.72 -16.79
CA GLU A 368 11.25 -3.19 -16.06
C GLU A 368 11.29 -4.73 -15.97
N SER A 369 10.12 -5.36 -15.82
CA SER A 369 9.96 -6.81 -15.74
C SER A 369 10.20 -7.53 -17.06
N GLY A 370 10.10 -6.83 -18.19
CA GLY A 370 10.09 -7.41 -19.54
C GLY A 370 8.81 -8.18 -19.89
N ASP A 371 7.77 -8.12 -19.04
CA ASP A 371 6.46 -8.73 -19.31
C ASP A 371 5.40 -7.62 -19.54
N ASN A 372 4.93 -7.55 -20.79
CA ASN A 372 3.93 -6.56 -21.21
C ASN A 372 2.62 -6.62 -20.42
N ARG A 373 2.34 -7.68 -19.68
CA ARG A 373 1.15 -7.85 -18.85
C ARG A 373 1.00 -6.73 -17.81
N TRP A 374 2.11 -6.21 -17.29
CA TRP A 374 2.08 -5.15 -16.27
C TRP A 374 2.30 -3.75 -16.84
N VAL A 375 2.76 -3.63 -18.09
CA VAL A 375 2.86 -2.33 -18.77
C VAL A 375 1.45 -1.81 -19.03
N ASN A 376 1.16 -0.60 -18.55
CA ASN A 376 -0.18 0.00 -18.58
C ASN A 376 -1.30 -0.85 -17.94
N ALA A 377 -0.97 -1.77 -17.01
CA ALA A 377 -1.96 -2.60 -16.31
C ALA A 377 -3.06 -1.75 -15.64
N TYR A 378 -2.75 -0.53 -15.22
CA TYR A 378 -3.71 0.40 -14.62
C TYR A 378 -4.88 0.78 -15.56
N LEU A 379 -4.76 0.59 -16.87
CA LEU A 379 -5.81 0.85 -17.87
C LEU A 379 -6.60 -0.39 -18.26
N ARG A 380 -6.24 -1.57 -17.77
CA ARG A 380 -6.99 -2.80 -18.04
C ARG A 380 -8.45 -2.62 -17.68
N GLU A 381 -9.32 -2.91 -18.62
CA GLU A 381 -10.78 -2.69 -18.48
C GLU A 381 -11.38 -3.49 -17.33
N ASP A 382 -10.93 -4.73 -17.15
CA ASP A 382 -11.34 -5.60 -16.05
C ASP A 382 -10.99 -4.99 -14.69
N LEU A 383 -9.75 -4.51 -14.50
CA LEU A 383 -9.31 -3.88 -13.26
C LEU A 383 -10.07 -2.56 -12.99
N ARG A 384 -10.27 -1.72 -14.00
CA ARG A 384 -11.04 -0.48 -13.86
C ARG A 384 -12.48 -0.75 -13.42
N ARG A 385 -13.11 -1.79 -13.98
CA ARG A 385 -14.46 -2.23 -13.59
C ARG A 385 -14.50 -2.79 -12.16
N MET A 386 -13.49 -3.58 -11.75
CA MET A 386 -13.34 -4.04 -10.37
C MET A 386 -13.17 -2.87 -9.40
N ILE A 387 -12.35 -1.86 -9.74
CA ILE A 387 -12.21 -0.62 -8.95
C ILE A 387 -13.55 0.11 -8.85
N GLY A 388 -14.29 0.23 -9.95
CA GLY A 388 -15.62 0.82 -9.95
C GLY A 388 -16.62 0.09 -9.04
N PHE A 389 -16.57 -1.25 -9.01
CA PHE A 389 -17.32 -2.06 -8.05
C PHE A 389 -16.88 -1.74 -6.61
N HIS A 390 -15.59 -1.82 -6.32
CA HIS A 390 -15.00 -1.55 -5.00
C HIS A 390 -15.45 -0.20 -4.44
N ASN A 391 -15.30 0.85 -5.24
CA ASN A 391 -15.69 2.21 -4.86
C ASN A 391 -17.19 2.33 -4.57
N GLY A 392 -18.02 1.52 -5.22
CA GLY A 392 -19.47 1.51 -5.01
C GLY A 392 -19.96 0.70 -3.81
N VAL A 393 -19.10 -0.16 -3.22
CA VAL A 393 -19.45 -0.99 -2.06
C VAL A 393 -18.61 -0.68 -0.81
N GLN A 394 -17.88 0.42 -0.84
CA GLN A 394 -17.04 0.88 0.29
C GLN A 394 -17.84 1.00 1.61
N GLY A 395 -17.18 0.66 2.73
CA GLY A 395 -17.77 0.72 4.05
C GLY A 395 -18.78 -0.38 4.37
N THR A 396 -19.08 -1.29 3.42
CA THR A 396 -20.00 -2.41 3.67
C THR A 396 -19.28 -3.62 4.24
N ASP A 397 -20.00 -4.42 5.05
CA ASP A 397 -19.53 -5.70 5.55
C ASP A 397 -19.41 -6.75 4.41
N MET A 398 -18.74 -7.83 4.71
CA MET A 398 -18.65 -9.01 3.83
C MET A 398 -19.22 -10.24 4.52
N GLN A 399 -19.95 -11.03 3.75
CA GLN A 399 -20.39 -12.36 4.20
C GLN A 399 -20.23 -13.37 3.06
N VAL A 400 -19.54 -14.47 3.34
CA VAL A 400 -19.47 -15.58 2.40
C VAL A 400 -20.81 -16.30 2.35
N LEU A 401 -21.32 -16.48 1.16
CA LEU A 401 -22.62 -17.11 0.87
C LEU A 401 -22.44 -18.58 0.47
N SER A 402 -21.35 -18.90 -0.23
CA SER A 402 -21.00 -20.25 -0.65
C SER A 402 -19.51 -20.36 -0.94
N SER A 403 -18.92 -21.51 -0.70
CA SER A 403 -17.54 -21.81 -1.06
C SER A 403 -17.32 -23.31 -1.29
N SER A 404 -16.33 -23.62 -2.11
CA SER A 404 -15.87 -24.98 -2.36
C SER A 404 -14.37 -24.99 -2.71
N SER A 405 -13.84 -26.10 -3.15
CA SER A 405 -12.50 -26.14 -3.71
C SER A 405 -12.33 -25.23 -4.94
N CYS A 406 -13.39 -25.05 -5.74
CA CYS A 406 -13.36 -24.31 -6.99
C CYS A 406 -13.78 -22.85 -6.88
N HIS A 407 -14.70 -22.52 -5.97
CA HIS A 407 -15.32 -21.19 -5.96
C HIS A 407 -15.43 -20.59 -4.58
N ILE A 408 -15.55 -19.27 -4.58
CA ILE A 408 -16.03 -18.46 -3.45
C ILE A 408 -17.07 -17.47 -3.96
N LEU A 409 -18.19 -17.37 -3.23
CA LEU A 409 -19.26 -16.41 -3.47
C LEU A 409 -19.52 -15.65 -2.17
N PHE A 410 -19.49 -14.33 -2.21
CA PHE A 410 -19.76 -13.49 -1.03
C PHE A 410 -20.54 -12.24 -1.40
N ARG A 411 -21.25 -11.66 -0.42
CA ARG A 411 -21.90 -10.36 -0.55
C ARG A 411 -21.07 -9.24 0.08
N ARG A 412 -21.30 -8.03 -0.38
CA ARG A 412 -20.82 -6.78 0.20
C ARG A 412 -22.03 -5.96 0.64
N GLY A 413 -22.33 -5.99 1.94
CA GLY A 413 -23.56 -5.42 2.47
C GLY A 413 -24.79 -5.85 1.67
N SER A 414 -25.66 -4.86 1.40
CA SER A 414 -26.80 -5.03 0.47
C SER A 414 -26.48 -4.51 -0.94
N LEU A 415 -25.25 -4.04 -1.21
CA LEU A 415 -24.92 -3.30 -2.43
C LEU A 415 -24.26 -4.15 -3.51
N GLY A 416 -23.59 -5.26 -3.14
CA GLY A 416 -22.83 -6.03 -4.11
C GLY A 416 -22.71 -7.51 -3.79
N ILE A 417 -22.39 -8.28 -4.82
CA ILE A 417 -22.14 -9.73 -4.76
C ILE A 417 -20.90 -9.99 -5.61
N VAL A 418 -19.99 -10.84 -5.11
CA VAL A 418 -18.78 -11.26 -5.83
C VAL A 418 -18.77 -12.78 -5.88
N GLY A 419 -18.61 -13.32 -7.07
CA GLY A 419 -18.42 -14.74 -7.31
C GLY A 419 -17.18 -15.00 -8.14
N ILE A 420 -16.34 -15.92 -7.67
CA ILE A 420 -15.05 -16.27 -8.31
C ILE A 420 -14.99 -17.78 -8.45
N ASN A 421 -14.63 -18.25 -9.64
CA ASN A 421 -14.42 -19.67 -9.93
C ASN A 421 -13.05 -19.85 -10.58
N LYS A 422 -12.13 -20.57 -9.91
CA LYS A 422 -10.79 -20.88 -10.43
C LYS A 422 -10.74 -22.12 -11.32
N CYS A 423 -11.77 -22.97 -11.28
CA CYS A 423 -11.79 -24.26 -12.01
C CYS A 423 -12.20 -24.09 -13.48
N GLY A 424 -11.75 -25.05 -14.33
CA GLY A 424 -11.96 -25.06 -15.77
C GLY A 424 -13.40 -25.34 -16.23
N ASN A 425 -14.32 -25.65 -15.33
CA ASN A 425 -15.75 -25.84 -15.64
C ASN A 425 -16.58 -24.76 -14.93
N PRO A 426 -17.72 -24.33 -15.50
CA PRO A 426 -18.67 -23.48 -14.80
C PRO A 426 -19.13 -24.13 -13.48
N VAL A 427 -19.35 -23.30 -12.46
CA VAL A 427 -19.87 -23.75 -11.15
C VAL A 427 -21.23 -23.15 -10.93
N THR A 428 -22.19 -24.00 -10.54
CA THR A 428 -23.53 -23.59 -10.12
C THR A 428 -23.69 -23.86 -8.62
N THR A 429 -24.17 -22.88 -7.86
CA THR A 429 -24.40 -22.98 -6.43
C THR A 429 -25.72 -22.33 -6.03
N THR A 430 -26.52 -23.02 -5.20
CA THR A 430 -27.79 -22.50 -4.70
C THR A 430 -27.61 -22.02 -3.26
N VAL A 431 -28.04 -20.80 -2.99
CA VAL A 431 -27.91 -20.13 -1.68
C VAL A 431 -29.29 -19.77 -1.14
N GLY A 432 -29.52 -20.01 0.14
CA GLY A 432 -30.71 -19.55 0.85
C GLY A 432 -30.68 -18.03 1.06
N MET A 433 -31.78 -17.34 0.75
CA MET A 433 -31.88 -15.89 0.78
C MET A 433 -32.72 -15.32 1.91
N ASN A 434 -33.38 -16.16 2.72
CA ASN A 434 -34.32 -15.70 3.75
C ASN A 434 -33.71 -14.77 4.80
N ASN A 435 -32.42 -14.97 5.13
CA ASN A 435 -31.67 -14.12 6.08
C ASN A 435 -30.66 -13.23 5.40
N SER A 436 -30.74 -13.06 4.08
CA SER A 436 -29.84 -12.18 3.34
C SER A 436 -30.28 -10.72 3.49
N VAL A 437 -29.33 -9.82 3.66
CA VAL A 437 -29.56 -8.37 3.61
C VAL A 437 -29.64 -7.83 2.17
N LEU A 438 -29.49 -8.68 1.17
CA LEU A 438 -29.64 -8.32 -0.23
C LEU A 438 -31.11 -7.96 -0.55
N TYR A 439 -31.28 -6.95 -1.38
CA TYR A 439 -32.62 -6.46 -1.73
C TYR A 439 -33.37 -7.44 -2.65
N TRP A 440 -34.60 -7.72 -2.32
CA TRP A 440 -35.51 -8.52 -3.13
C TRP A 440 -36.07 -7.73 -4.29
N ASN A 441 -36.32 -8.42 -5.41
CA ASN A 441 -36.89 -7.84 -6.63
C ASN A 441 -36.13 -6.63 -7.19
N THR A 442 -34.81 -6.57 -6.88
CA THR A 442 -33.90 -5.53 -7.35
C THR A 442 -32.83 -6.17 -8.22
N ASP A 443 -32.46 -5.51 -9.30
CA ASP A 443 -31.41 -5.97 -10.20
C ASP A 443 -30.03 -5.63 -9.64
N TYR A 444 -29.17 -6.64 -9.59
CA TYR A 444 -27.74 -6.53 -9.40
C TYR A 444 -27.09 -6.84 -10.76
N VAL A 445 -26.54 -5.82 -11.40
CA VAL A 445 -25.93 -5.94 -12.73
C VAL A 445 -24.45 -6.24 -12.61
N ASP A 446 -23.95 -7.16 -13.43
CA ASP A 446 -22.52 -7.48 -13.44
C ASP A 446 -21.69 -6.28 -13.88
N ALA A 447 -20.98 -5.69 -12.93
CA ALA A 447 -20.07 -4.55 -13.14
C ALA A 447 -18.90 -4.88 -14.05
N LEU A 448 -18.54 -6.18 -14.22
CA LEU A 448 -17.48 -6.61 -15.15
C LEU A 448 -17.93 -6.58 -16.61
N GLY A 449 -19.21 -6.27 -16.87
CA GLY A 449 -19.70 -5.96 -18.24
C GLY A 449 -20.19 -7.14 -19.04
N SER A 450 -20.46 -8.30 -18.40
CA SER A 450 -21.04 -9.46 -19.11
C SER A 450 -22.52 -9.27 -19.46
N GLY A 451 -23.18 -8.25 -18.90
CA GLY A 451 -24.65 -8.08 -19.01
C GLY A 451 -25.45 -9.05 -18.13
N ASN A 452 -24.80 -9.94 -17.36
CA ASN A 452 -25.49 -10.84 -16.47
C ASN A 452 -26.14 -10.08 -15.30
N VAL A 453 -27.37 -10.46 -14.96
CA VAL A 453 -28.17 -9.83 -13.90
C VAL A 453 -28.59 -10.87 -12.88
N VAL A 454 -28.45 -10.55 -11.60
CA VAL A 454 -29.00 -11.29 -10.46
C VAL A 454 -30.20 -10.52 -9.93
N ARG A 455 -31.37 -11.19 -9.88
CA ARG A 455 -32.59 -10.66 -9.24
C ARG A 455 -33.12 -11.70 -8.27
N ILE A 456 -33.00 -11.42 -6.99
CA ILE A 456 -33.46 -12.32 -5.92
C ILE A 456 -34.97 -12.15 -5.75
N SER A 457 -35.76 -13.19 -6.06
CA SER A 457 -37.22 -13.14 -6.01
C SER A 457 -37.84 -14.30 -5.23
N SER A 458 -37.01 -15.18 -4.64
CA SER A 458 -37.47 -16.34 -3.86
C SER A 458 -36.55 -16.61 -2.66
N SER A 459 -36.94 -17.49 -1.78
CA SER A 459 -36.19 -17.90 -0.57
C SER A 459 -34.83 -18.55 -0.86
N SER A 460 -34.52 -18.84 -2.13
CA SER A 460 -33.23 -19.30 -2.59
C SER A 460 -32.92 -18.72 -3.96
N TYR A 461 -31.61 -18.58 -4.28
CA TYR A 461 -31.15 -18.16 -5.59
C TYR A 461 -29.99 -19.04 -6.05
N THR A 462 -30.00 -19.42 -7.33
CA THR A 462 -28.94 -20.21 -7.95
C THR A 462 -28.01 -19.33 -8.77
N PHE A 463 -26.77 -19.25 -8.33
CA PHE A 463 -25.70 -18.50 -9.01
C PHE A 463 -24.95 -19.43 -9.96
N THR A 464 -24.63 -18.94 -11.15
CA THR A 464 -23.74 -19.61 -12.11
C THR A 464 -22.49 -18.76 -12.33
N LEU A 465 -21.33 -19.33 -12.00
CA LEU A 465 -20.02 -18.71 -12.18
C LEU A 465 -19.33 -19.30 -13.41
N PRO A 466 -18.78 -18.46 -14.30
CA PRO A 466 -18.09 -18.97 -15.49
C PRO A 466 -16.83 -19.78 -15.12
N ALA A 467 -16.39 -20.63 -15.99
CA ALA A 467 -15.12 -21.33 -15.87
C ALA A 467 -13.96 -20.32 -15.83
N ARG A 468 -13.01 -20.49 -14.91
CA ARG A 468 -11.85 -19.60 -14.73
C ARG A 468 -12.24 -18.11 -14.85
N GLY A 469 -13.28 -17.72 -14.08
CA GLY A 469 -13.83 -16.37 -14.23
C GLY A 469 -14.45 -15.82 -12.95
N ALA A 470 -14.73 -14.54 -12.97
CA ALA A 470 -15.39 -13.81 -11.89
C ALA A 470 -16.64 -13.10 -12.38
N ARG A 471 -17.53 -12.78 -11.46
CA ARG A 471 -18.66 -11.88 -11.56
C ARG A 471 -18.68 -10.94 -10.36
N MET A 472 -18.98 -9.70 -10.60
CA MET A 472 -19.13 -8.66 -9.58
C MET A 472 -20.43 -7.92 -9.81
N TRP A 473 -21.50 -8.39 -9.21
CA TRP A 473 -22.82 -7.76 -9.40
C TRP A 473 -23.01 -6.62 -8.41
N ARG A 474 -23.45 -5.48 -8.92
CA ARG A 474 -23.76 -4.29 -8.13
C ARG A 474 -25.16 -3.80 -8.42
N ARG A 475 -25.82 -3.30 -7.39
CA ARG A 475 -27.09 -2.58 -7.46
C ARG A 475 -26.94 -1.19 -8.09
#